data_0a0958d9699aad85cc299dadd3422daa
#
_entry.id   0a0958d9699aad85cc299dadd3422daa
#
_cell.length_a   1.000
_cell.length_b   1.000
_cell.length_c   1.000
_cell.angle_alpha   90.00
_cell.angle_beta   90.00
_cell.angle_gamma   90.00
#
_symmetry.space_group_name_H-M   'P 1'
#
loop_
_entity.id
_entity.type
_entity.pdbx_description
1 polymer ?
#
loop_
_entity_poly.entity_id
_entity_poly.type
_entity_poly.pdbx_seq_one_letter_code
_entity_poly.pdbx_strand_id
1 'polypeptide(L)'
;MNNKTLSSLFVLFAIVSIGMTAAPSAFAEHSMNATVENAQGSSTPGCEPDCFIPATVTIGVGGMVTFSNNDTAAHTSTAGTPADGPSGAWDSSLVMMNSAYTTPALDAGEYPYFCMVHPWMEGLVIVEEESHD
;
A
#
# COMPACT_ATOMS: atom_id res chain seq x y z
N MET A 1 28.95 28.12 -50.44
CA MET A 1 28.71 27.99 -50.01
C MET A 1 28.56 27.31 -49.22
N ASN A 2 28.43 27.06 -49.01
CA ASN A 2 28.16 26.44 -48.25
C ASN A 2 27.73 26.16 -47.26
N ASN A 3 27.42 26.29 -47.02
CA ASN A 3 26.99 26.18 -46.07
C ASN A 3 26.30 25.44 -45.68
N LYS A 4 25.99 25.36 -46.03
CA LYS A 4 25.21 24.85 -45.70
C LYS A 4 25.25 23.92 -45.00
N THR A 5 25.42 23.61 -44.92
CA THR A 5 25.29 22.75 -44.25
C THR A 5 25.21 22.55 -43.15
N LEU A 6 25.11 22.92 -42.93
CA LEU A 6 24.96 22.75 -41.92
C LEU A 6 24.17 22.40 -41.25
N SER A 7 23.78 22.56 -41.39
CA SER A 7 22.94 22.53 -40.73
C SER A 7 22.48 21.55 -40.38
N SER A 8 22.45 21.09 -40.72
CA SER A 8 21.88 20.19 -40.34
C SER A 8 22.19 19.51 -39.37
N LEU A 9 22.54 19.62 -39.17
CA LEU A 9 22.73 19.01 -38.33
C LEU A 9 22.38 18.95 -37.24
N PHE A 10 22.21 19.34 -37.02
CA PHE A 10 21.87 19.33 -35.92
C PHE A 10 20.97 18.84 -35.57
N VAL A 11 20.69 18.89 -36.04
CA VAL A 11 19.77 18.64 -35.76
C VAL A 11 19.61 17.56 -35.29
N LEU A 12 19.89 17.19 -35.41
CA LEU A 12 19.68 16.26 -34.90
C LEU A 12 19.90 15.96 -33.79
N PHE A 13 20.09 16.36 -33.40
CA PHE A 13 20.19 16.10 -32.29
C PHE A 13 19.44 16.16 -31.61
N ALA A 14 19.18 16.59 -31.81
CA ALA A 14 18.49 16.81 -31.10
C ALA A 14 17.63 16.00 -31.02
N ILE A 15 17.57 15.66 -31.44
CA ILE A 15 16.79 14.97 -31.31
C ILE A 15 17.03 14.06 -30.71
N VAL A 16 17.44 14.01 -30.80
CA VAL A 16 17.54 13.24 -30.21
C VAL A 16 17.52 13.07 -29.17
N SER A 17 17.53 13.45 -29.08
CA SER A 17 17.45 13.33 -28.10
C SER A 17 16.64 13.24 -27.51
N ILE A 18 16.18 13.40 -27.86
CA ILE A 18 15.37 13.33 -27.33
C ILE A 18 15.06 12.50 -26.81
N GLY A 19 15.11 12.41 -26.90
CA GLY A 19 14.68 11.78 -26.31
C GLY A 19 14.68 11.02 -25.95
N MET A 20 14.67 10.88 -26.04
CA MET A 20 14.44 10.22 -25.63
C MET A 20 14.50 9.89 -24.66
N THR A 21 14.40 10.03 -24.46
CA THR A 21 14.35 9.86 -23.59
C THR A 21 13.76 9.47 -22.86
N ALA A 22 13.51 9.36 -22.80
CA ALA A 22 13.02 9.15 -22.18
C ALA A 22 12.36 8.52 -21.68
N ALA A 23 12.14 8.08 -21.36
CA ALA A 23 11.49 7.50 -20.98
C ALA A 23 11.18 6.92 -20.17
N PRO A 24 10.83 6.77 -19.65
CA PRO A 24 10.61 6.30 -18.85
C PRO A 24 10.08 5.37 -18.38
N SER A 25 10.04 4.91 -17.95
CA SER A 25 9.65 4.15 -17.52
C SER A 25 8.73 3.97 -16.83
N ALA A 26 8.24 3.54 -16.87
CA ALA A 26 7.10 3.48 -16.36
C ALA A 26 6.75 2.22 -15.72
N PHE A 27 7.51 1.79 -14.91
CA PHE A 27 7.14 0.64 -14.14
C PHE A 27 6.36 1.12 -12.97
N ALA A 28 5.19 0.54 -12.78
CA ALA A 28 4.47 0.76 -11.56
C ALA A 28 5.19 0.02 -10.46
N GLU A 29 5.63 0.74 -9.50
CA GLU A 29 6.21 0.14 -8.32
C GLU A 29 5.22 0.26 -7.19
N HIS A 30 5.16 -0.77 -6.36
CA HIS A 30 4.32 -0.70 -5.18
C HIS A 30 4.95 0.23 -4.17
N SER A 31 4.13 0.99 -3.49
CA SER A 31 4.60 1.77 -2.36
C SER A 31 5.15 0.81 -1.31
N MET A 32 6.23 1.20 -0.66
CA MET A 32 6.76 0.39 0.43
C MET A 32 5.89 0.44 1.66
N ASN A 33 5.12 1.50 1.84
CA ASN A 33 4.30 1.66 3.03
C ASN A 33 2.90 2.04 2.63
N ALA A 34 1.95 1.70 3.49
CA ALA A 34 0.57 2.05 3.28
C ALA A 34 -0.04 2.44 4.62
N THR A 35 -1.11 3.22 4.56
CA THR A 35 -1.90 3.59 5.72
C THR A 35 -3.33 3.12 5.52
N VAL A 36 -3.88 2.49 6.55
CA VAL A 36 -5.24 2.01 6.57
C VAL A 36 -5.93 2.66 7.75
N GLU A 37 -7.16 3.13 7.55
CA GLU A 37 -7.91 3.80 8.60
C GLU A 37 -9.12 2.97 8.97
N ASN A 38 -9.51 3.06 10.23
CA ASN A 38 -10.78 2.47 10.66
C ASN A 38 -11.90 3.39 10.24
N ALA A 39 -12.94 2.84 9.62
CA ALA A 39 -14.10 3.64 9.26
C ALA A 39 -14.81 4.08 10.53
N GLN A 40 -15.34 5.28 10.50
CA GLN A 40 -16.16 5.75 11.62
C GLN A 40 -17.41 4.90 11.71
N GLY A 41 -17.75 4.49 12.93
CA GLY A 41 -18.91 3.63 13.15
C GLY A 41 -18.66 2.17 12.88
N SER A 42 -17.41 1.77 12.59
CA SER A 42 -17.11 0.39 12.24
C SER A 42 -17.21 -0.57 13.43
N SER A 43 -17.37 -0.05 14.65
CA SER A 43 -17.64 -0.91 15.80
C SER A 43 -19.05 -1.50 15.74
N THR A 44 -19.85 -1.11 14.78
CA THR A 44 -21.17 -1.66 14.53
C THR A 44 -21.16 -2.40 13.21
N PRO A 45 -21.72 -3.60 13.10
CA PRO A 45 -21.79 -4.30 11.81
C PRO A 45 -22.55 -3.48 10.79
N GLY A 46 -22.22 -3.68 9.51
CA GLY A 46 -22.83 -2.97 8.40
C GLY A 46 -21.85 -2.13 7.61
N CYS A 47 -20.60 -2.02 8.07
CA CYS A 47 -19.58 -1.28 7.34
C CYS A 47 -18.94 -2.11 6.23
N GLU A 48 -19.17 -3.43 6.21
CA GLU A 48 -18.48 -4.30 5.27
C GLU A 48 -18.80 -3.93 3.82
N PRO A 49 -17.83 -4.02 2.90
CA PRO A 49 -16.47 -4.53 3.08
C PRO A 49 -15.47 -3.45 3.49
N ASP A 50 -15.90 -2.23 3.76
CA ASP A 50 -15.01 -1.08 3.94
C ASP A 50 -14.90 -0.65 5.38
N CYS A 51 -14.86 -1.61 6.29
CA CYS A 51 -14.65 -1.31 7.71
C CYS A 51 -13.24 -0.79 7.95
N PHE A 52 -12.26 -1.29 7.21
CA PHE A 52 -10.93 -0.71 7.09
C PHE A 52 -10.84 0.00 5.73
N ILE A 53 -10.20 1.14 5.70
CA ILE A 53 -10.16 1.97 4.48
C ILE A 53 -8.72 2.29 4.13
N PRO A 54 -8.22 1.81 2.99
CA PRO A 54 -8.86 0.87 2.08
C PRO A 54 -8.83 -0.53 2.67
N ALA A 55 -9.76 -1.37 2.24
CA ALA A 55 -9.85 -2.74 2.76
C ALA A 55 -8.70 -3.61 2.28
N THR A 56 -8.16 -3.31 1.12
CA THR A 56 -7.03 -4.05 0.55
C THR A 56 -5.93 -3.07 0.20
N VAL A 57 -4.71 -3.37 0.61
CA VAL A 57 -3.53 -2.59 0.23
C VAL A 57 -2.48 -3.53 -0.32
N THR A 58 -1.67 -3.02 -1.24
CA THR A 58 -0.53 -3.75 -1.82
C THR A 58 0.73 -2.93 -1.56
N ILE A 59 1.74 -3.57 -0.98
CA ILE A 59 3.01 -2.94 -0.68
C ILE A 59 4.14 -3.81 -1.19
N GLY A 60 5.35 -3.27 -1.21
CA GLY A 60 6.54 -4.03 -1.57
C GLY A 60 7.09 -4.79 -0.38
N VAL A 61 7.91 -5.80 -0.67
CA VAL A 61 8.56 -6.63 0.33
C VAL A 61 9.42 -5.76 1.26
N GLY A 62 9.28 -6.00 2.56
CA GLY A 62 9.98 -5.22 3.56
C GLY A 62 9.23 -3.98 3.98
N GLY A 63 8.08 -3.72 3.36
CA GLY A 63 7.27 -2.56 3.71
C GLY A 63 6.46 -2.78 4.97
N MET A 64 5.82 -1.73 5.40
CA MET A 64 5.03 -1.71 6.64
C MET A 64 3.70 -1.06 6.39
N VAL A 65 2.71 -1.44 7.18
CA VAL A 65 1.37 -0.86 7.11
C VAL A 65 1.07 -0.18 8.44
N THR A 66 0.60 1.04 8.38
CA THR A 66 0.16 1.79 9.54
C THR A 66 -1.36 1.76 9.61
N PHE A 67 -1.88 1.33 10.72
CA PHE A 67 -3.33 1.30 10.98
C PHE A 67 -3.65 2.45 11.92
N SER A 68 -4.46 3.38 11.43
CA SER A 68 -4.79 4.60 12.16
C SER A 68 -6.26 4.52 12.59
N ASN A 69 -6.52 4.76 13.86
CA ASN A 69 -7.88 4.67 14.36
C ASN A 69 -8.53 6.05 14.41
N ASN A 70 -9.41 6.29 13.46
CA ASN A 70 -10.20 7.52 13.39
C ASN A 70 -11.60 7.35 13.96
N ASP A 71 -11.89 6.16 14.51
CA ASP A 71 -13.19 5.87 15.10
C ASP A 71 -13.15 6.20 16.58
N THR A 72 -14.31 6.35 17.16
CA THR A 72 -14.41 6.64 18.59
C THR A 72 -14.22 5.39 19.45
N ALA A 73 -14.38 4.20 18.88
CA ALA A 73 -14.18 2.95 19.59
C ALA A 73 -12.76 2.46 19.44
N ALA A 74 -12.30 1.63 20.37
CA ALA A 74 -11.02 0.95 20.24
C ALA A 74 -11.13 -0.19 19.24
N HIS A 75 -10.05 -0.44 18.51
CA HIS A 75 -9.99 -1.50 17.50
C HIS A 75 -8.65 -2.21 17.58
N THR A 76 -8.56 -3.39 16.98
CA THR A 76 -7.27 -4.01 16.74
C THR A 76 -7.05 -4.16 15.25
N SER A 77 -5.79 -4.30 14.84
CA SER A 77 -5.44 -4.86 13.55
C SER A 77 -4.63 -6.10 13.82
N THR A 78 -5.19 -7.24 13.49
CA THR A 78 -4.59 -8.52 13.86
C THR A 78 -4.54 -9.39 12.62
N ALA A 79 -3.35 -9.81 12.22
CA ALA A 79 -3.21 -10.69 11.07
C ALA A 79 -3.88 -12.02 11.39
N GLY A 80 -4.67 -12.51 10.43
CA GLY A 80 -5.45 -13.73 10.59
C GLY A 80 -6.86 -13.52 10.12
N THR A 81 -7.73 -14.46 10.48
CA THR A 81 -9.15 -14.38 10.14
C THR A 81 -9.96 -14.67 11.37
N PRO A 82 -11.23 -14.23 11.42
CA PRO A 82 -12.08 -14.58 12.55
C PRO A 82 -12.24 -16.09 12.73
N ALA A 83 -12.24 -16.83 11.62
CA ALA A 83 -12.43 -18.28 11.68
C ALA A 83 -11.21 -19.00 12.27
N ASP A 84 -10.02 -18.56 11.88
CA ASP A 84 -8.78 -19.23 12.27
C ASP A 84 -8.07 -18.56 13.42
N GLY A 85 -8.45 -17.33 13.75
CA GLY A 85 -7.79 -16.54 14.77
C GLY A 85 -6.51 -15.89 14.28
N PRO A 86 -5.75 -15.29 15.20
CA PRO A 86 -4.52 -14.60 14.85
C PRO A 86 -3.51 -15.53 14.19
N SER A 87 -2.83 -15.03 13.15
CA SER A 87 -1.82 -15.82 12.45
C SER A 87 -0.43 -15.67 13.07
N GLY A 88 -0.21 -14.63 13.84
CA GLY A 88 1.10 -14.36 14.43
C GLY A 88 1.94 -13.39 13.62
N ALA A 89 1.50 -12.98 12.42
CA ALA A 89 2.29 -12.06 11.62
C ALA A 89 2.37 -10.68 12.27
N TRP A 90 1.27 -10.19 12.80
CA TRP A 90 1.26 -8.99 13.66
C TRP A 90 -0.02 -8.95 14.47
N ASP A 91 0.02 -8.19 15.53
CA ASP A 91 -1.15 -7.93 16.38
C ASP A 91 -0.92 -6.59 17.06
N SER A 92 -1.80 -5.65 16.76
CA SER A 92 -1.65 -4.29 17.29
C SER A 92 -2.04 -4.18 18.75
N SER A 93 -2.74 -5.15 19.30
CA SER A 93 -3.49 -4.96 20.53
C SER A 93 -4.50 -3.83 20.34
N LEU A 94 -5.08 -3.32 21.40
CA LEU A 94 -6.08 -2.27 21.29
C LEU A 94 -5.42 -0.95 20.84
N VAL A 95 -5.96 -0.40 19.78
CA VAL A 95 -5.58 0.92 19.28
C VAL A 95 -6.73 1.86 19.60
N MET A 96 -6.46 2.83 20.44
CA MET A 96 -7.48 3.75 20.91
C MET A 96 -7.73 4.85 19.86
N MET A 97 -8.81 5.59 20.06
CA MET A 97 -9.12 6.72 19.18
C MET A 97 -7.93 7.64 19.04
N ASN A 98 -7.65 8.04 17.79
CA ASN A 98 -6.56 8.95 17.44
C ASN A 98 -5.16 8.39 17.67
N SER A 99 -5.07 7.05 17.80
CA SER A 99 -3.78 6.38 17.90
C SER A 99 -3.57 5.52 16.65
N ALA A 100 -2.36 5.02 16.49
CA ALA A 100 -1.99 4.23 15.32
C ALA A 100 -1.03 3.13 15.72
N TYR A 101 -0.99 2.11 14.87
CA TYR A 101 -0.06 0.99 15.00
C TYR A 101 0.59 0.73 13.64
N THR A 102 1.89 0.49 13.65
CA THR A 102 2.62 0.15 12.42
C THR A 102 3.17 -1.26 12.56
N THR A 103 2.93 -2.08 11.52
CA THR A 103 3.41 -3.47 11.51
C THR A 103 4.93 -3.50 11.43
N PRO A 104 5.54 -4.65 11.77
CA PRO A 104 6.93 -4.87 11.37
C PRO A 104 7.04 -4.92 9.85
N ALA A 105 8.27 -4.93 9.35
CA ALA A 105 8.51 -5.15 7.94
C ALA A 105 7.98 -6.52 7.56
N LEU A 106 7.30 -6.61 6.41
CA LEU A 106 6.59 -7.82 6.02
C LEU A 106 7.26 -8.49 4.83
N ASP A 107 7.29 -9.81 4.87
CA ASP A 107 7.75 -10.62 3.75
C ASP A 107 6.66 -10.75 2.70
N ALA A 108 7.03 -11.19 1.50
CA ALA A 108 6.08 -11.42 0.43
C ALA A 108 5.00 -12.39 0.87
N GLY A 109 3.77 -12.12 0.50
CA GLY A 109 2.64 -12.97 0.82
C GLY A 109 1.35 -12.20 0.90
N GLU A 110 0.30 -12.89 1.25
CA GLU A 110 -1.00 -12.30 1.47
C GLU A 110 -1.36 -12.48 2.93
N TYR A 111 -1.82 -11.39 3.54
CA TYR A 111 -2.08 -11.35 4.96
C TYR A 111 -3.48 -10.84 5.18
N PRO A 112 -4.46 -11.73 5.31
CA PRO A 112 -5.76 -11.28 5.80
C PRO A 112 -5.61 -10.79 7.24
N TYR A 113 -6.44 -9.84 7.61
CA TYR A 113 -6.40 -9.31 8.97
C TYR A 113 -7.81 -8.92 9.38
N PHE A 114 -8.00 -8.74 10.67
CA PHE A 114 -9.32 -8.44 11.21
C PHE A 114 -9.18 -7.72 12.54
N CYS A 115 -10.28 -7.22 13.04
CA CYS A 115 -10.36 -6.63 14.37
C CYS A 115 -10.87 -7.69 15.34
N MET A 116 -10.11 -7.97 16.40
CA MET A 116 -10.47 -9.04 17.31
C MET A 116 -11.69 -8.71 18.16
N VAL A 117 -11.95 -7.42 18.40
CA VAL A 117 -13.10 -7.01 19.19
C VAL A 117 -14.32 -6.68 18.35
N HIS A 118 -14.14 -6.58 17.02
CA HIS A 118 -15.23 -6.34 16.08
C HIS A 118 -14.97 -7.22 14.84
N PRO A 119 -15.23 -8.55 14.95
CA PRO A 119 -14.72 -9.51 13.95
C PRO A 119 -15.30 -9.36 12.55
N TRP A 120 -16.35 -8.56 12.37
CA TRP A 120 -16.85 -8.26 11.01
C TRP A 120 -15.92 -7.32 10.25
N MET A 121 -14.98 -6.69 10.93
CA MET A 121 -14.02 -5.81 10.30
C MET A 121 -12.87 -6.66 9.78
N GLU A 122 -12.75 -6.75 8.45
CA GLU A 122 -11.73 -7.57 7.81
C GLU A 122 -11.08 -6.80 6.68
N GLY A 123 -9.83 -7.12 6.39
CA GLY A 123 -9.08 -6.54 5.30
C GLY A 123 -8.00 -7.49 4.82
N LEU A 124 -7.18 -7.00 3.89
CA LEU A 124 -6.14 -7.80 3.25
C LEU A 124 -4.93 -6.93 2.93
N VAL A 125 -3.76 -7.39 3.33
CA VAL A 125 -2.50 -6.81 2.93
C VAL A 125 -1.81 -7.76 1.96
N ILE A 126 -1.45 -7.26 0.79
CA ILE A 126 -0.72 -8.02 -0.21
C ILE A 126 0.68 -7.45 -0.27
N VAL A 127 1.68 -8.30 -0.09
CA VAL A 127 3.09 -7.90 -0.15
C VAL A 127 3.70 -8.60 -1.33
N GLU A 128 4.17 -7.82 -2.31
CA GLU A 128 4.66 -8.36 -3.57
C GLU A 128 6.08 -7.91 -3.81
N GLU A 129 6.86 -8.80 -4.40
CA GLU A 129 8.17 -8.42 -4.87
C GLU A 129 8.03 -7.57 -6.11
N GLU A 130 8.95 -6.60 -6.24
CA GLU A 130 8.93 -5.77 -7.42
C GLU A 130 9.44 -6.56 -8.61
N SER A 131 8.87 -6.24 -9.75
CA SER A 131 9.32 -6.85 -11.00
C SER A 131 10.58 -6.13 -11.48
N HIS A 132 11.57 -6.92 -11.89
CA HIS A 132 12.83 -6.39 -12.40
C HIS A 132 13.02 -6.90 -13.81
N ASP A 133 12.57 -6.17 -14.78
CA ASP A 133 12.75 -6.62 -16.17
C ASP A 133 13.63 -5.72 -16.97
#